data_fbdabb858938868656df93a328790dad
#
_entry.id   fbdabb858938868656df93a328790dad
#
_cell.length_a   1.000
_cell.length_b   1.000
_cell.length_c   1.000
_cell.angle_alpha   90.00
_cell.angle_beta   90.00
_cell.angle_gamma   90.00
#
_symmetry.space_group_name_H-M   'P 1'
#
loop_
_entity.id
_entity.type
_entity.pdbx_description
1 polymer ?
#
loop_
_entity_poly.entity_id
_entity_poly.type
_entity_poly.pdbx_seq_one_letter_code
_entity_poly.pdbx_strand_id
1 'polypeptide(L)'
;MDPGFDTLDEAVRATFPVQSTRIVAVSEHGDAAVALFDTRPGAEPYLYEVHYYRANSRWSEGSSSNGSGWHGLSPESDLGVETSWGDAPPDADMVRAERDGRVFEAPAALGAYFLVWWEVLDARADVKAFRVKGEWVRAPATWQEMLAQQDAWRRARGS
;
A
#
# COMPACT_ATOMS: atom_id res chain seq x y z
N MET A 1 -20.95 -3.03 20.23
CA MET A 1 -19.96 -4.05 19.84
C MET A 1 -20.13 -4.41 18.38
N ASP A 2 -19.08 -4.23 17.60
CA ASP A 2 -19.13 -4.57 16.18
C ASP A 2 -19.02 -6.10 16.05
N PRO A 3 -20.03 -6.79 15.47
CA PRO A 3 -19.96 -8.23 15.30
C PRO A 3 -18.99 -8.68 14.20
N GLY A 4 -18.38 -7.72 13.47
CA GLY A 4 -17.53 -8.02 12.34
C GLY A 4 -18.31 -8.34 11.06
N PHE A 5 -17.60 -8.83 10.06
CA PHE A 5 -18.15 -9.10 8.73
C PHE A 5 -17.88 -10.56 8.33
N ASP A 6 -18.75 -11.11 7.52
CA ASP A 6 -18.62 -12.50 7.05
C ASP A 6 -17.43 -12.66 6.09
N THR A 7 -17.15 -11.63 5.30
CA THR A 7 -16.06 -11.66 4.32
C THR A 7 -15.11 -10.47 4.51
N LEU A 8 -13.86 -10.67 4.09
CA LEU A 8 -12.88 -9.59 4.10
C LEU A 8 -13.32 -8.44 3.19
N ASP A 9 -13.89 -8.74 2.03
CA ASP A 9 -14.34 -7.70 1.10
C ASP A 9 -15.38 -6.78 1.74
N GLU A 10 -16.33 -7.34 2.50
CA GLU A 10 -17.31 -6.55 3.23
C GLU A 10 -16.65 -5.65 4.27
N ALA A 11 -15.69 -6.18 5.03
CA ALA A 11 -14.97 -5.42 6.05
C ALA A 11 -14.18 -4.26 5.42
N VAL A 12 -13.50 -4.52 4.31
CA VAL A 12 -12.71 -3.52 3.61
C VAL A 12 -13.61 -2.40 3.06
N ARG A 13 -14.72 -2.76 2.43
CA ARG A 13 -15.66 -1.79 1.85
C ARG A 13 -16.38 -0.97 2.90
N ALA A 14 -16.52 -1.47 4.11
CA ALA A 14 -17.18 -0.76 5.22
C ALA A 14 -16.25 0.22 5.94
N THR A 15 -14.95 0.16 5.71
CA THR A 15 -13.97 0.96 6.46
C THR A 15 -14.07 2.45 6.13
N PHE A 16 -14.25 2.80 4.86
CA PHE A 16 -14.39 4.19 4.39
C PHE A 16 -15.53 4.31 3.39
N PRO A 17 -16.10 5.52 3.22
CA PRO A 17 -17.14 5.73 2.20
C PRO A 17 -16.63 5.41 0.79
N VAL A 18 -17.32 4.51 0.09
CA VAL A 18 -16.92 4.05 -1.24
C VAL A 18 -16.97 5.17 -2.30
N GLN A 19 -17.77 6.21 -2.08
CA GLN A 19 -17.93 7.32 -3.01
C GLN A 19 -16.70 8.22 -3.05
N SER A 20 -15.93 8.29 -1.97
CA SER A 20 -14.82 9.24 -1.83
C SER A 20 -13.49 8.56 -1.56
N THR A 21 -13.43 7.23 -1.59
CA THR A 21 -12.24 6.48 -1.25
C THR A 21 -11.98 5.41 -2.31
N ARG A 22 -10.70 5.20 -2.64
CA ARG A 22 -10.30 4.13 -3.55
C ARG A 22 -9.49 3.09 -2.80
N ILE A 23 -9.76 1.81 -3.07
CA ILE A 23 -8.97 0.71 -2.55
C ILE A 23 -7.81 0.51 -3.52
N VAL A 24 -6.59 0.75 -3.05
CA VAL A 24 -5.39 0.60 -3.89
C VAL A 24 -5.01 -0.87 -3.99
N ALA A 25 -4.95 -1.56 -2.85
CA ALA A 25 -4.54 -2.97 -2.82
C ALA A 25 -4.98 -3.61 -1.52
N VAL A 26 -5.15 -4.94 -1.55
CA VAL A 26 -5.44 -5.76 -0.37
C VAL A 26 -4.52 -6.97 -0.42
N SER A 27 -3.93 -7.30 0.72
CA SER A 27 -3.13 -8.51 0.89
C SER A 27 -3.69 -9.32 2.04
N GLU A 28 -3.86 -10.62 1.84
CA GLU A 28 -4.45 -11.52 2.82
C GLU A 28 -3.50 -12.69 3.09
N HIS A 29 -3.41 -13.08 4.35
CA HIS A 29 -2.60 -14.22 4.77
C HIS A 29 -3.25 -14.88 5.99
N GLY A 30 -3.90 -16.04 5.78
CA GLY A 30 -4.60 -16.74 6.85
C GLY A 30 -5.72 -15.90 7.45
N ASP A 31 -5.65 -15.67 8.74
CA ASP A 31 -6.65 -14.90 9.48
C ASP A 31 -6.30 -13.41 9.60
N ALA A 32 -5.36 -12.94 8.80
CA ALA A 32 -4.92 -11.55 8.81
C ALA A 32 -4.98 -10.97 7.40
N ALA A 33 -5.17 -9.66 7.33
CA ALA A 33 -5.15 -8.94 6.07
C ALA A 33 -4.75 -7.49 6.29
N VAL A 34 -4.28 -6.85 5.24
CA VAL A 34 -3.96 -5.43 5.24
C VAL A 34 -4.42 -4.82 3.92
N ALA A 35 -4.98 -3.63 3.99
CA ALA A 35 -5.44 -2.89 2.82
C ALA A 35 -4.83 -1.50 2.80
N LEU A 36 -4.55 -1.01 1.60
CA LEU A 36 -4.13 0.36 1.38
C LEU A 36 -5.25 1.11 0.66
N PHE A 37 -5.64 2.24 1.24
CA PHE A 37 -6.70 3.10 0.72
C PHE A 37 -6.12 4.44 0.30
N ASP A 38 -6.69 5.02 -0.73
CA ASP A 38 -6.52 6.44 -1.01
C ASP A 38 -7.82 7.14 -0.60
N THR A 39 -7.78 7.82 0.54
CA THR A 39 -8.96 8.51 1.08
C THR A 39 -9.16 9.90 0.49
N ARG A 40 -8.24 10.34 -0.37
CA ARG A 40 -8.34 11.62 -1.09
C ARG A 40 -7.83 11.42 -2.51
N PRO A 41 -8.62 10.73 -3.37
CA PRO A 41 -8.19 10.51 -4.75
C PRO A 41 -7.99 11.83 -5.49
N GLY A 42 -6.91 11.91 -6.27
CA GLY A 42 -6.57 13.09 -7.06
C GLY A 42 -5.11 13.47 -6.95
N ALA A 43 -4.83 14.76 -7.14
CA ALA A 43 -3.46 15.27 -7.19
C ALA A 43 -2.74 15.22 -5.85
N GLU A 44 -3.49 15.30 -4.75
CA GLU A 44 -2.92 15.22 -3.40
C GLU A 44 -3.51 14.01 -2.66
N PRO A 45 -3.01 12.82 -2.93
CA PRO A 45 -3.54 11.60 -2.32
C PRO A 45 -3.27 11.57 -0.82
N TYR A 46 -4.14 10.87 -0.12
CA TYR A 46 -3.93 10.59 1.30
C TYR A 46 -4.05 9.09 1.50
N LEU A 47 -2.91 8.44 1.62
CA LEU A 47 -2.84 7.00 1.73
C LEU A 47 -3.03 6.55 3.18
N TYR A 48 -3.79 5.49 3.35
CA TYR A 48 -4.14 4.98 4.68
C TYR A 48 -4.10 3.45 4.66
N GLU A 49 -3.32 2.88 5.57
CA GLU A 49 -3.18 1.45 5.73
C GLU A 49 -4.06 0.98 6.88
N VAL A 50 -4.85 -0.07 6.67
CA VAL A 50 -5.72 -0.64 7.70
C VAL A 50 -5.45 -2.13 7.79
N HIS A 51 -5.34 -2.64 9.02
CA HIS A 51 -5.13 -4.05 9.30
C HIS A 51 -6.45 -4.70 9.73
N TYR A 52 -6.65 -5.93 9.28
CA TYR A 52 -7.85 -6.71 9.59
C TYR A 52 -7.45 -8.06 10.16
N TYR A 53 -8.31 -8.62 10.97
CA TYR A 53 -8.12 -9.95 11.50
C TYR A 53 -9.45 -10.71 11.49
N ARG A 54 -9.36 -12.02 11.40
CA ARG A 54 -10.52 -12.90 11.46
C ARG A 54 -10.47 -13.69 12.77
N ALA A 55 -11.57 -13.62 13.53
CA ALA A 55 -11.76 -14.38 14.75
C ALA A 55 -13.20 -14.89 14.76
N ASN A 56 -13.39 -16.14 15.14
CA ASN A 56 -14.71 -16.78 15.17
C ASN A 56 -15.43 -16.67 13.83
N SER A 57 -14.68 -16.85 12.75
CA SER A 57 -15.17 -16.77 11.36
C SER A 57 -15.69 -15.38 10.94
N ARG A 58 -15.30 -14.33 11.67
CA ARG A 58 -15.72 -12.95 11.39
C ARG A 58 -14.49 -12.06 11.22
N TRP A 59 -14.53 -11.19 10.22
CA TRP A 59 -13.50 -10.20 9.97
C TRP A 59 -13.77 -8.90 10.72
N SER A 60 -12.76 -8.37 11.36
CA SER A 60 -12.84 -7.12 12.10
C SER A 60 -11.67 -6.22 11.76
N GLU A 61 -11.89 -4.91 11.85
CA GLU A 61 -10.85 -3.92 11.69
C GLU A 61 -9.98 -3.86 12.94
N GLY A 62 -8.68 -3.81 12.73
CA GLY A 62 -7.70 -3.65 13.81
C GLY A 62 -7.03 -2.30 13.75
N SER A 63 -5.69 -2.28 13.81
CA SER A 63 -4.92 -1.04 13.79
C SER A 63 -4.90 -0.39 12.41
N SER A 64 -4.54 0.90 12.39
CA SER A 64 -4.42 1.66 11.15
C SER A 64 -3.26 2.65 11.24
N SER A 65 -2.77 3.06 10.08
CA SER A 65 -1.68 4.01 9.96
C SER A 65 -1.91 4.89 8.74
N ASN A 66 -1.50 6.16 8.82
CA ASN A 66 -1.70 7.08 7.72
C ASN A 66 -0.40 7.79 7.33
N GLY A 67 -0.42 8.34 6.11
CA GLY A 67 0.67 9.12 5.56
C GLY A 67 0.53 9.29 4.06
N SER A 68 1.33 10.19 3.52
CA SER A 68 1.39 10.42 2.08
C SER A 68 2.83 10.48 1.60
N GLY A 69 3.74 9.89 2.35
CA GLY A 69 5.14 9.91 2.03
C GLY A 69 5.55 8.88 1.01
N TRP A 70 6.78 9.01 0.57
CA TRP A 70 7.43 8.11 -0.37
C TRP A 70 7.54 6.69 0.18
N HIS A 71 7.96 6.56 1.43
CA HIS A 71 8.06 5.30 2.13
C HIS A 71 7.20 5.34 3.37
N GLY A 72 6.11 4.63 3.37
CA GLY A 72 5.48 4.23 4.61
C GLY A 72 6.10 2.90 5.03
N LEU A 73 6.46 2.77 6.27
CA LEU A 73 6.95 1.52 6.82
C LEU A 73 6.26 1.31 8.15
N SER A 74 5.48 0.24 8.22
CA SER A 74 4.69 -0.04 9.39
C SER A 74 4.86 -1.52 9.76
N PRO A 75 5.72 -1.84 10.72
CA PRO A 75 5.79 -3.21 11.21
C PRO A 75 4.58 -3.50 12.09
N GLU A 76 3.96 -4.65 11.86
CA GLU A 76 2.84 -5.10 12.67
C GLU A 76 3.21 -6.44 13.31
N SER A 77 3.75 -6.36 14.53
CA SER A 77 4.30 -7.53 15.20
C SER A 77 3.25 -8.57 15.58
N ASP A 78 2.03 -8.14 15.89
CA ASP A 78 0.96 -9.06 16.29
C ASP A 78 0.52 -9.95 15.13
N LEU A 79 0.53 -9.42 13.92
CA LEU A 79 0.14 -10.14 12.72
C LEU A 79 1.32 -10.70 11.95
N GLY A 80 2.55 -10.37 12.37
CA GLY A 80 3.76 -10.77 11.64
C GLY A 80 3.85 -10.14 10.25
N VAL A 81 3.27 -8.96 10.06
CA VAL A 81 3.25 -8.28 8.78
C VAL A 81 4.09 -7.01 8.84
N GLU A 82 4.79 -6.74 7.76
CA GLU A 82 5.49 -5.49 7.57
C GLU A 82 5.12 -4.92 6.20
N THR A 83 4.88 -3.62 6.13
CA THR A 83 4.43 -2.98 4.89
C THR A 83 5.35 -1.85 4.48
N SER A 84 5.42 -1.59 3.18
CA SER A 84 6.07 -0.41 2.61
C SER A 84 5.20 0.08 1.47
N TRP A 85 4.82 1.35 1.51
CA TRP A 85 3.92 1.91 0.51
C TRP A 85 4.25 3.39 0.27
N GLY A 86 3.81 3.88 -0.88
CA GLY A 86 4.03 5.27 -1.26
C GLY A 86 3.52 5.57 -2.65
N ASP A 87 3.89 6.73 -3.16
CA ASP A 87 3.50 7.17 -4.50
C ASP A 87 4.26 6.38 -5.57
N ALA A 88 3.60 6.18 -6.70
CA ALA A 88 4.14 5.54 -7.88
C ALA A 88 3.74 6.34 -9.13
N PRO A 89 4.40 6.13 -10.27
CA PRO A 89 3.90 6.72 -11.52
C PRO A 89 2.43 6.35 -11.74
N PRO A 90 1.60 7.27 -12.26
CA PRO A 90 0.15 7.00 -12.39
C PRO A 90 -0.21 5.75 -13.19
N ASP A 91 0.62 5.41 -14.18
CA ASP A 91 0.39 4.26 -15.06
C ASP A 91 1.16 3.01 -14.62
N ALA A 92 1.82 3.04 -13.47
CA ALA A 92 2.56 1.88 -12.99
C ALA A 92 1.60 0.76 -12.59
N ASP A 93 1.93 -0.47 -12.99
CA ASP A 93 1.17 -1.66 -12.61
C ASP A 93 1.94 -2.63 -11.71
N MET A 94 3.25 -2.44 -11.58
CA MET A 94 4.12 -3.24 -10.71
C MET A 94 5.20 -2.37 -10.09
N VAL A 95 5.63 -2.76 -8.91
CA VAL A 95 6.81 -2.21 -8.23
C VAL A 95 7.82 -3.33 -8.01
N ARG A 96 9.10 -3.00 -8.14
CA ARG A 96 10.21 -3.91 -7.81
C ARG A 96 11.04 -3.30 -6.71
N ALA A 97 11.30 -4.06 -5.67
CA ALA A 97 12.09 -3.63 -4.53
C ALA A 97 13.12 -4.69 -4.17
N GLU A 98 14.19 -4.26 -3.52
CA GLU A 98 15.19 -5.15 -2.93
C GLU A 98 15.12 -5.03 -1.42
N ARG A 99 15.28 -6.17 -0.76
CA ARG A 99 15.35 -6.22 0.68
C ARG A 99 16.19 -7.40 1.08
N ASP A 100 17.23 -7.13 1.88
CA ASP A 100 18.14 -8.16 2.38
C ASP A 100 18.71 -9.05 1.27
N GLY A 101 19.12 -8.41 0.15
CA GLY A 101 19.71 -9.10 -0.99
C GLY A 101 18.72 -9.87 -1.87
N ARG A 102 17.43 -9.80 -1.58
CA ARG A 102 16.38 -10.46 -2.36
C ARG A 102 15.53 -9.45 -3.11
N VAL A 103 15.01 -9.87 -4.26
CA VAL A 103 14.15 -9.04 -5.11
C VAL A 103 12.70 -9.43 -4.88
N PHE A 104 11.85 -8.44 -4.68
CA PHE A 104 10.41 -8.59 -4.50
C PHE A 104 9.68 -7.76 -5.54
N GLU A 105 8.56 -8.29 -6.02
CA GLU A 105 7.68 -7.57 -6.92
C GLU A 105 6.25 -7.61 -6.35
N ALA A 106 5.52 -6.51 -6.55
CA ALA A 106 4.15 -6.39 -6.09
C ALA A 106 3.36 -5.50 -7.05
N PRO A 107 2.02 -5.58 -7.03
CA PRO A 107 1.20 -4.70 -7.85
C PRO A 107 1.33 -3.24 -7.41
N ALA A 108 1.22 -2.34 -8.40
CA ALA A 108 1.01 -0.92 -8.18
C ALA A 108 -0.27 -0.53 -8.90
N ALA A 109 -1.03 0.39 -8.32
CA ALA A 109 -2.30 0.82 -8.89
C ALA A 109 -2.65 2.21 -8.38
N LEU A 110 -3.39 2.95 -9.18
CA LEU A 110 -3.94 4.26 -8.79
C LEU A 110 -2.88 5.26 -8.30
N GLY A 111 -1.66 5.14 -8.84
CA GLY A 111 -0.56 6.03 -8.48
C GLY A 111 0.10 5.70 -7.15
N ALA A 112 -0.05 4.48 -6.66
CA ALA A 112 0.57 4.04 -5.41
C ALA A 112 1.08 2.60 -5.53
N TYR A 113 2.05 2.25 -4.68
CA TYR A 113 2.50 0.87 -4.54
C TYR A 113 2.29 0.39 -3.11
N PHE A 114 2.16 -0.92 -2.94
CA PHE A 114 1.96 -1.55 -1.64
C PHE A 114 2.75 -2.86 -1.56
N LEU A 115 3.85 -2.83 -0.82
CA LEU A 115 4.67 -4.01 -0.57
C LEU A 115 4.31 -4.56 0.80
N VAL A 116 4.06 -5.87 0.87
CA VAL A 116 3.62 -6.52 2.10
C VAL A 116 4.49 -7.76 2.34
N TRP A 117 5.01 -7.88 3.54
CA TRP A 117 5.74 -9.07 4.00
C TRP A 117 5.06 -9.61 5.25
N TRP A 118 4.65 -10.88 5.19
CA TRP A 118 3.98 -11.53 6.32
C TRP A 118 4.99 -12.10 7.32
N GLU A 119 6.10 -11.42 7.46
CA GLU A 119 7.15 -11.66 8.45
C GLU A 119 7.85 -10.34 8.72
N VAL A 120 8.35 -10.16 9.93
CA VAL A 120 9.13 -8.97 10.27
C VAL A 120 10.56 -9.19 9.79
N LEU A 121 11.08 -8.27 8.99
CA LEU A 121 12.42 -8.34 8.43
C LEU A 121 13.26 -7.18 8.98
N ASP A 122 14.57 -7.43 9.15
CA ASP A 122 15.45 -6.43 9.77
C ASP A 122 15.78 -5.25 8.85
N ALA A 123 15.87 -5.49 7.55
CA ALA A 123 16.28 -4.46 6.59
C ALA A 123 15.07 -3.72 6.02
N ARG A 124 15.24 -2.44 5.68
CA ARG A 124 14.24 -1.67 4.96
C ARG A 124 14.18 -2.10 3.49
N ALA A 125 13.00 -2.04 2.91
CA ALA A 125 12.83 -2.23 1.48
C ALA A 125 13.40 -1.02 0.73
N ASP A 126 14.08 -1.29 -0.37
CA ASP A 126 14.62 -0.28 -1.27
C ASP A 126 13.92 -0.42 -2.62
N VAL A 127 13.06 0.54 -2.94
CA VAL A 127 12.30 0.52 -4.20
C VAL A 127 13.24 0.83 -5.35
N LYS A 128 13.33 -0.07 -6.32
CA LYS A 128 14.28 0.01 -7.43
C LYS A 128 13.67 0.42 -8.75
N ALA A 129 12.45 -0.03 -9.04
CA ALA A 129 11.84 0.21 -10.34
C ALA A 129 10.33 0.10 -10.29
N PHE A 130 9.68 0.75 -11.24
CA PHE A 130 8.26 0.60 -11.51
C PHE A 130 8.07 0.10 -12.94
N ARG A 131 7.04 -0.71 -13.18
CA ARG A 131 6.70 -1.12 -14.54
C ARG A 131 5.60 -0.21 -15.06
N VAL A 132 5.89 0.47 -16.17
CA VAL A 132 4.99 1.40 -16.83
C VAL A 132 4.85 0.99 -18.27
N LYS A 133 3.63 0.66 -18.70
CA LYS A 133 3.35 0.23 -20.09
C LYS A 133 4.26 -0.92 -20.53
N GLY A 134 4.45 -1.88 -19.66
CA GLY A 134 5.26 -3.08 -19.94
C GLY A 134 6.77 -2.91 -19.81
N GLU A 135 7.25 -1.71 -19.48
CA GLU A 135 8.67 -1.44 -19.33
C GLU A 135 9.05 -1.08 -17.91
N TRP A 136 10.19 -1.58 -17.45
CA TRP A 136 10.72 -1.23 -16.14
C TRP A 136 11.47 0.08 -16.21
N VAL A 137 11.04 1.05 -15.41
CA VAL A 137 11.69 2.35 -15.27
C VAL A 137 12.26 2.47 -13.86
N ARG A 138 13.47 3.01 -13.78
CA ARG A 138 14.17 3.15 -12.49
C ARG A 138 13.40 4.08 -11.56
N ALA A 139 13.29 3.67 -10.30
CA ALA A 139 12.73 4.52 -9.25
C ALA A 139 13.74 5.61 -8.86
N PRO A 140 13.26 6.74 -8.30
CA PRO A 140 14.16 7.77 -7.76
C PRO A 140 15.11 7.19 -6.71
N ALA A 141 16.39 7.54 -6.81
CA ALA A 141 17.43 7.01 -5.94
C ALA A 141 17.72 7.91 -4.73
N THR A 142 17.41 9.20 -4.84
CA THR A 142 17.68 10.17 -3.77
C THR A 142 16.38 10.81 -3.31
N TRP A 143 16.40 11.37 -2.10
CA TRP A 143 15.26 12.09 -1.56
C TRP A 143 14.83 13.26 -2.47
N GLN A 144 15.80 13.99 -3.02
CA GLN A 144 15.52 15.12 -3.92
C GLN A 144 14.86 14.67 -5.23
N GLU A 145 15.40 13.61 -5.83
CA GLU A 145 14.78 13.01 -7.02
C GLU A 145 13.37 12.54 -6.74
N MET A 146 13.18 11.90 -5.60
CA MET A 146 11.88 11.39 -5.20
C MET A 146 10.86 12.53 -5.05
N LEU A 147 11.22 13.62 -4.37
CA LEU A 147 10.31 14.76 -4.20
C LEU A 147 9.90 15.36 -5.54
N ALA A 148 10.86 15.53 -6.46
CA ALA A 148 10.58 16.07 -7.79
C ALA A 148 9.64 15.15 -8.58
N GLN A 149 9.88 13.85 -8.56
CA GLN A 149 9.05 12.88 -9.26
C GLN A 149 7.66 12.75 -8.63
N GLN A 150 7.59 12.75 -7.31
CA GLN A 150 6.33 12.65 -6.60
C GLN A 150 5.37 13.78 -6.99
N ASP A 151 5.88 15.00 -7.08
CA ASP A 151 5.09 16.15 -7.49
C ASP A 151 4.55 15.99 -8.92
N ALA A 152 5.39 15.53 -9.84
CA ALA A 152 5.00 15.27 -11.21
C ALA A 152 3.94 14.16 -11.31
N TRP A 153 4.12 13.07 -10.56
CA TRP A 153 3.16 11.96 -10.55
C TRP A 153 1.80 12.40 -10.00
N ARG A 154 1.79 13.20 -8.94
CA ARG A 154 0.55 13.69 -8.33
C ARG A 154 -0.21 14.61 -9.26
N ARG A 155 0.50 15.50 -9.96
CA ARG A 155 -0.12 16.37 -10.95
C ARG A 155 -0.72 15.57 -12.11
N ALA A 156 -0.01 14.58 -12.62
CA ALA A 156 -0.50 13.72 -13.69
C ALA A 156 -1.73 12.93 -13.24
N ARG A 157 -1.75 12.48 -11.99
CA ARG A 157 -2.88 11.73 -11.44
C ARG A 157 -4.11 12.58 -11.23
N GLY A 158 -3.94 13.86 -10.93
CA GLY A 158 -5.03 14.81 -10.72
C GLY A 158 -5.67 15.36 -12.00
N SER A 159 -5.06 15.10 -13.17
CA SER A 159 -5.58 15.61 -14.44
C SER A 159 -6.72 14.80 -15.04
#